data_a96d8f17aba2c4d2549f65c8b5ef1b79
#
_entry.id   a96d8f17aba2c4d2549f65c8b5ef1b79
#
_cell.length_a   1.000
_cell.length_b   1.000
_cell.length_c   1.000
_cell.angle_alpha   90.00
_cell.angle_beta   90.00
_cell.angle_gamma   90.00
#
_symmetry.space_group_name_H-M   'P 1'
#
loop_
_entity.id
_entity.type
_entity.pdbx_description
1 polymer ?
#
loop_
_entity_poly.entity_id
_entity_poly.type
_entity_poly.pdbx_seq_one_letter_code
_entity_poly.pdbx_strand_id
1 'polypeptide(L)'
;MSKAANDVVITGIGIVTCQGVGKDAHIALLSAGTTPKAIVETEKFKPYPVHPLPEIDWSQQIAKRGDQRQMENWQRIGVFAAGLALDDAGFKDDIEACGAMDMIVAAGGGERDINVDTLIVDEALKRNDRELLLNEKLTTELRPTLFLAQLSNLLAGNISIVHKVTGSSRTFMGEEAAGISAVETAFYRIKSGESSHALVGGAFAAERPDMILLTEAIGAHARGDWVPLWSRRPSDGGGMITGSAGAFLVLESRKHAEARGAHIYAVIDAVEGDRGNRNAGNLEVRLERLLAPAVGLAAESTAVFSGSTGMHDLAARERAVLEHHLPDVAIRGFGGVTGHTIETQFTLGLALAALAVDGKAKVPPFDAAHEAPMRAGATAAVVTTVGHQRGEGVAVLSADA
;
A
#
# COMPACT_ATOMS: atom_id res chain seq x y z
N MET A 1 -0.83 28.78 -1.25
CA MET A 1 0.63 28.89 -1.58
C MET A 1 0.78 29.23 -3.06
N SER A 2 1.84 29.92 -3.51
CA SER A 2 2.07 30.12 -4.95
C SER A 2 2.43 28.79 -5.61
N LYS A 3 1.79 28.45 -6.75
CA LYS A 3 2.08 27.24 -7.52
C LYS A 3 3.51 27.29 -8.06
N ALA A 4 4.36 26.32 -7.66
CA ALA A 4 5.73 26.21 -8.15
C ALA A 4 5.83 25.14 -9.25
N ALA A 5 6.70 25.38 -10.24
CA ALA A 5 6.87 24.49 -11.41
C ALA A 5 7.19 23.03 -11.04
N ASN A 6 7.93 22.85 -9.93
CA ASN A 6 8.35 21.55 -9.42
C ASN A 6 7.51 21.09 -8.21
N ASP A 7 6.32 21.65 -7.99
CA ASP A 7 5.39 21.02 -7.05
C ASP A 7 5.06 19.62 -7.54
N VAL A 8 5.03 18.68 -6.62
CA VAL A 8 4.76 17.28 -6.93
C VAL A 8 3.27 17.04 -6.87
N VAL A 9 2.70 16.60 -7.97
CA VAL A 9 1.27 16.38 -8.12
C VAL A 9 0.96 14.93 -8.46
N ILE A 10 -0.20 14.44 -8.01
CA ILE A 10 -0.71 13.11 -8.36
C ILE A 10 -1.63 13.27 -9.56
N THR A 11 -1.33 12.59 -10.66
CA THR A 11 -2.07 12.67 -11.91
C THR A 11 -2.67 11.34 -12.38
N GLY A 12 -2.29 10.23 -11.73
CA GLY A 12 -2.86 8.93 -12.02
C GLY A 12 -2.89 8.04 -10.79
N ILE A 13 -3.98 7.29 -10.64
CA ILE A 13 -4.24 6.40 -9.51
C ILE A 13 -4.70 5.04 -10.00
N GLY A 14 -3.91 4.01 -9.68
CA GLY A 14 -4.28 2.61 -9.86
C GLY A 14 -4.36 1.91 -8.53
N ILE A 15 -5.54 1.46 -8.16
CA ILE A 15 -5.83 0.92 -6.84
C ILE A 15 -6.69 -0.35 -6.95
N VAL A 16 -6.33 -1.36 -6.19
CA VAL A 16 -7.08 -2.62 -6.04
C VAL A 16 -7.03 -3.03 -4.59
N THR A 17 -8.16 -3.26 -3.96
CA THR A 17 -8.29 -3.81 -2.60
C THR A 17 -9.49 -4.74 -2.52
N CYS A 18 -9.77 -5.34 -1.37
CA CYS A 18 -11.02 -6.09 -1.14
C CYS A 18 -12.29 -5.27 -1.41
N GLN A 19 -12.21 -3.94 -1.36
CA GLN A 19 -13.33 -3.04 -1.63
C GLN A 19 -13.65 -2.90 -3.12
N GLY A 20 -12.76 -3.35 -4.00
CA GLY A 20 -12.96 -3.38 -5.45
C GLY A 20 -11.74 -3.03 -6.27
N VAL A 21 -11.97 -2.89 -7.57
CA VAL A 21 -10.97 -2.60 -8.59
C VAL A 21 -11.14 -1.17 -9.10
N GLY A 22 -10.03 -0.44 -9.16
CA GLY A 22 -9.98 0.90 -9.73
C GLY A 22 -10.52 2.01 -8.81
N LYS A 23 -10.37 3.25 -9.27
CA LYS A 23 -10.71 4.44 -8.48
C LYS A 23 -12.18 4.56 -8.14
N ASP A 24 -13.09 4.16 -9.04
CA ASP A 24 -14.53 4.35 -8.84
C ASP A 24 -15.07 3.59 -7.63
N ALA A 25 -14.59 2.35 -7.40
CA ALA A 25 -14.94 1.57 -6.23
C ALA A 25 -14.48 2.26 -4.93
N HIS A 26 -13.32 2.88 -4.96
CA HIS A 26 -12.74 3.56 -3.79
C HIS A 26 -13.33 4.96 -3.59
N ILE A 27 -13.72 5.67 -4.64
CA ILE A 27 -14.52 6.90 -4.54
C ILE A 27 -15.87 6.58 -3.89
N ALA A 28 -16.52 5.48 -4.28
CA ALA A 28 -17.78 5.05 -3.66
C ALA A 28 -17.58 4.73 -2.16
N LEU A 29 -16.47 4.08 -1.79
CA LEU A 29 -16.10 3.83 -0.39
C LEU A 29 -15.95 5.15 0.40
N LEU A 30 -15.20 6.11 -0.14
CA LEU A 30 -14.89 7.39 0.51
C LEU A 30 -16.09 8.35 0.57
N SER A 31 -17.08 8.16 -0.30
CA SER A 31 -18.28 8.98 -0.38
C SER A 31 -19.51 8.28 0.21
N ALA A 32 -19.37 7.13 0.81
CA ALA A 32 -20.47 6.40 1.44
C ALA A 32 -21.08 7.24 2.56
N GLY A 33 -22.41 7.28 2.63
CA GLY A 33 -23.13 8.02 3.68
C GLY A 33 -23.08 7.36 5.07
N THR A 34 -22.54 6.13 5.15
CA THR A 34 -22.46 5.31 6.35
C THR A 34 -21.10 4.61 6.42
N THR A 35 -20.76 4.07 7.59
CA THR A 35 -19.57 3.24 7.79
C THR A 35 -19.52 2.08 6.78
N PRO A 36 -18.46 1.97 5.97
CA PRO A 36 -18.34 0.90 5.00
C PRO A 36 -18.26 -0.47 5.67
N LYS A 37 -18.79 -1.48 4.98
CA LYS A 37 -18.69 -2.86 5.46
C LYS A 37 -17.29 -3.40 5.18
N ALA A 38 -16.67 -3.99 6.20
CA ALA A 38 -15.45 -4.77 6.00
C ALA A 38 -15.74 -6.05 5.21
N ILE A 39 -14.89 -6.36 4.23
CA ILE A 39 -14.94 -7.59 3.45
C ILE A 39 -13.78 -8.46 3.96
N VAL A 40 -14.11 -9.58 4.58
CA VAL A 40 -13.15 -10.43 5.29
C VAL A 40 -13.42 -11.90 5.01
N GLU A 41 -12.35 -12.65 4.72
CA GLU A 41 -12.33 -14.10 4.66
C GLU A 41 -11.92 -14.66 6.02
N THR A 42 -12.78 -15.46 6.65
CA THR A 42 -12.59 -16.01 8.01
C THR A 42 -12.48 -17.52 8.05
N GLU A 43 -12.81 -18.23 6.97
CA GLU A 43 -12.88 -19.70 6.96
C GLU A 43 -11.64 -20.35 6.33
N LYS A 44 -11.19 -19.82 5.18
CA LYS A 44 -10.09 -20.41 4.39
C LYS A 44 -8.76 -20.50 5.16
N PHE A 45 -8.48 -19.52 5.99
CA PHE A 45 -7.23 -19.41 6.76
C PHE A 45 -7.44 -19.47 8.27
N LYS A 46 -8.55 -20.00 8.73
CA LYS A 46 -8.91 -20.10 10.15
C LYS A 46 -7.75 -20.63 11.00
N PRO A 47 -7.42 -20.00 12.13
CA PRO A 47 -8.16 -18.94 12.83
C PRO A 47 -7.80 -17.50 12.42
N TYR A 48 -7.16 -17.28 11.29
CA TYR A 48 -6.62 -16.00 10.86
C TYR A 48 -7.54 -15.32 9.83
N PRO A 49 -8.21 -14.20 10.17
CA PRO A 49 -8.97 -13.42 9.22
C PRO A 49 -8.03 -12.67 8.26
N VAL A 50 -8.44 -12.53 6.99
CA VAL A 50 -7.71 -11.75 5.99
C VAL A 50 -8.70 -10.96 5.13
N HIS A 51 -8.30 -9.81 4.61
CA HIS A 51 -9.07 -9.10 3.60
C HIS A 51 -8.68 -9.65 2.21
N PRO A 52 -9.60 -10.36 1.54
CA PRO A 52 -9.29 -11.05 0.29
C PRO A 52 -9.20 -10.10 -0.90
N LEU A 53 -8.59 -10.57 -1.98
CA LEU A 53 -8.64 -9.89 -3.26
C LEU A 53 -9.99 -10.14 -3.94
N PRO A 54 -10.61 -9.16 -4.63
CA PRO A 54 -11.79 -9.40 -5.45
C PRO A 54 -11.44 -10.23 -6.70
N GLU A 55 -12.45 -10.77 -7.37
CA GLU A 55 -12.24 -11.32 -8.71
C GLU A 55 -11.75 -10.24 -9.67
N ILE A 56 -10.67 -10.52 -10.39
CA ILE A 56 -10.02 -9.60 -11.33
C ILE A 56 -9.90 -10.26 -12.70
N ASP A 57 -10.40 -9.58 -13.72
CA ASP A 57 -10.04 -9.91 -15.09
C ASP A 57 -8.66 -9.32 -15.43
N TRP A 58 -7.63 -10.11 -15.21
CA TRP A 58 -6.24 -9.72 -15.46
C TRP A 58 -5.98 -9.24 -16.88
N SER A 59 -6.80 -9.68 -17.86
CA SER A 59 -6.60 -9.33 -19.27
C SER A 59 -6.80 -7.85 -19.57
N GLN A 60 -7.50 -7.11 -18.71
CA GLN A 60 -7.72 -5.66 -18.85
C GLN A 60 -6.40 -4.87 -18.81
N GLN A 61 -5.42 -5.32 -18.03
CA GLN A 61 -4.13 -4.66 -17.91
C GLN A 61 -2.94 -5.55 -18.29
N ILE A 62 -3.11 -6.88 -18.34
CA ILE A 62 -2.09 -7.86 -18.69
C ILE A 62 -2.61 -8.72 -19.84
N ALA A 63 -2.57 -8.18 -21.05
CA ALA A 63 -3.25 -8.79 -22.21
C ALA A 63 -2.74 -10.20 -22.57
N LYS A 64 -1.44 -10.47 -22.38
CA LYS A 64 -0.85 -11.75 -22.79
C LYS A 64 -0.99 -12.80 -21.67
N ARG A 65 -1.70 -13.90 -21.94
CA ARG A 65 -1.81 -15.04 -21.00
C ARG A 65 -0.46 -15.64 -20.59
N GLY A 66 0.57 -15.53 -21.46
CA GLY A 66 1.93 -15.96 -21.16
C GLY A 66 2.53 -15.16 -20.00
N ASP A 67 2.39 -13.85 -20.05
CA ASP A 67 2.88 -12.95 -19.02
C ASP A 67 2.13 -13.20 -17.70
N GLN A 68 0.79 -13.35 -17.75
CA GLN A 68 -0.02 -13.67 -16.56
C GLN A 68 0.43 -14.95 -15.86
N ARG A 69 0.82 -15.99 -16.62
CA ARG A 69 1.23 -17.30 -16.06
C ARG A 69 2.63 -17.29 -15.45
N GLN A 70 3.49 -16.36 -15.84
CA GLN A 70 4.85 -16.24 -15.29
C GLN A 70 4.88 -15.47 -13.98
N MET A 71 3.85 -14.68 -13.70
CA MET A 71 3.74 -13.85 -12.49
C MET A 71 3.06 -14.60 -11.35
N GLU A 72 3.54 -14.42 -10.14
CA GLU A 72 2.80 -14.77 -8.92
C GLU A 72 1.69 -13.74 -8.63
N ASN A 73 0.81 -14.04 -7.67
CA ASN A 73 -0.35 -13.20 -7.38
C ASN A 73 0.05 -11.76 -7.06
N TRP A 74 1.02 -11.55 -6.18
CA TRP A 74 1.46 -10.22 -5.80
C TRP A 74 2.02 -9.42 -6.99
N GLN A 75 2.73 -10.09 -7.91
CA GLN A 75 3.24 -9.46 -9.13
C GLN A 75 2.11 -9.09 -10.08
N ARG A 76 1.12 -9.99 -10.27
CA ARG A 76 -0.08 -9.68 -11.08
C ARG A 76 -0.85 -8.50 -10.53
N ILE A 77 -1.08 -8.45 -9.21
CA ILE A 77 -1.74 -7.33 -8.54
C ILE A 77 -0.99 -6.03 -8.84
N GLY A 78 0.33 -6.03 -8.67
CA GLY A 78 1.13 -4.82 -8.88
C GLY A 78 1.18 -4.37 -10.34
N VAL A 79 1.39 -5.29 -11.29
CA VAL A 79 1.37 -4.96 -12.73
C VAL A 79 -0.01 -4.44 -13.15
N PHE A 80 -1.08 -5.04 -12.62
CA PHE A 80 -2.45 -4.62 -12.91
C PHE A 80 -2.72 -3.21 -12.35
N ALA A 81 -2.37 -2.95 -11.10
CA ALA A 81 -2.54 -1.64 -10.49
C ALA A 81 -1.68 -0.55 -11.17
N ALA A 82 -0.45 -0.90 -11.58
CA ALA A 82 0.40 -0.01 -12.37
C ALA A 82 -0.25 0.36 -13.70
N GLY A 83 -0.84 -0.62 -14.39
CA GLY A 83 -1.57 -0.39 -15.64
C GLY A 83 -2.79 0.53 -15.46
N LEU A 84 -3.55 0.36 -14.36
CA LEU A 84 -4.65 1.27 -14.01
C LEU A 84 -4.16 2.70 -13.78
N ALA A 85 -3.02 2.90 -13.08
CA ALA A 85 -2.46 4.22 -12.83
C ALA A 85 -2.01 4.92 -14.13
N LEU A 86 -1.39 4.17 -15.04
CA LEU A 86 -0.97 4.68 -16.34
C LEU A 86 -2.17 5.01 -17.24
N ASP A 87 -3.21 4.19 -17.21
CA ASP A 87 -4.47 4.41 -17.94
C ASP A 87 -5.15 5.70 -17.45
N ASP A 88 -5.28 5.83 -16.13
CA ASP A 88 -5.88 6.99 -15.47
C ASP A 88 -5.10 8.29 -15.73
N ALA A 89 -3.76 8.23 -15.73
CA ALA A 89 -2.89 9.35 -16.06
C ALA A 89 -2.85 9.70 -17.57
N GLY A 90 -3.40 8.83 -18.43
CA GLY A 90 -3.33 9.01 -19.89
C GLY A 90 -1.97 8.67 -20.52
N PHE A 91 -1.16 7.85 -19.86
CA PHE A 91 0.13 7.37 -20.36
C PHE A 91 0.08 5.95 -20.95
N LYS A 92 -1.05 5.26 -20.81
CA LYS A 92 -1.17 3.92 -21.36
C LYS A 92 -0.91 3.94 -22.87
N ASP A 93 -0.05 3.04 -23.32
CA ASP A 93 0.39 2.91 -24.73
C ASP A 93 1.23 4.07 -25.27
N ASP A 94 1.53 5.11 -24.50
CA ASP A 94 2.52 6.12 -24.85
C ASP A 94 3.93 5.60 -24.50
N ILE A 95 4.54 4.94 -25.51
CA ILE A 95 5.85 4.29 -25.34
C ILE A 95 6.96 5.31 -25.03
N GLU A 96 6.90 6.51 -25.59
CA GLU A 96 7.91 7.55 -25.40
C GLU A 96 7.84 8.09 -23.96
N ALA A 97 6.66 8.48 -23.52
CA ALA A 97 6.45 8.96 -22.16
C ALA A 97 6.74 7.87 -21.11
N CYS A 98 6.23 6.64 -21.30
CA CYS A 98 6.56 5.50 -20.43
C CYS A 98 8.06 5.17 -20.44
N GLY A 99 8.74 5.32 -21.60
CA GLY A 99 10.17 5.11 -21.72
C GLY A 99 11.03 6.11 -20.92
N ALA A 100 10.54 7.32 -20.74
CA ALA A 100 11.18 8.37 -19.94
C ALA A 100 10.75 8.38 -18.47
N MET A 101 9.68 7.68 -18.12
CA MET A 101 9.10 7.66 -16.77
C MET A 101 9.98 6.87 -15.79
N ASP A 102 10.36 7.49 -14.68
CA ASP A 102 10.99 6.78 -13.58
C ASP A 102 10.01 5.77 -12.95
N MET A 103 10.54 4.62 -12.53
CA MET A 103 9.74 3.57 -11.87
C MET A 103 10.33 3.25 -10.50
N ILE A 104 9.55 3.50 -9.44
CA ILE A 104 10.01 3.32 -8.07
C ILE A 104 9.02 2.41 -7.33
N VAL A 105 9.44 1.19 -7.02
CA VAL A 105 8.57 0.13 -6.55
C VAL A 105 8.91 -0.28 -5.13
N ALA A 106 7.90 -0.40 -4.28
CA ALA A 106 7.98 -1.10 -3.02
C ALA A 106 7.56 -2.56 -3.21
N ALA A 107 8.42 -3.50 -2.83
CA ALA A 107 8.17 -4.92 -3.02
C ALA A 107 8.70 -5.74 -1.85
N GLY A 108 7.95 -6.72 -1.44
CA GLY A 108 8.32 -7.68 -0.41
C GLY A 108 9.10 -8.88 -0.94
N GLY A 109 9.20 -9.91 -0.13
CA GLY A 109 9.69 -11.22 -0.53
C GLY A 109 8.71 -11.91 -1.49
N GLY A 110 9.23 -12.75 -2.37
CA GLY A 110 8.43 -13.50 -3.32
C GLY A 110 7.55 -14.59 -2.68
N GLU A 111 6.77 -15.24 -3.50
CA GLU A 111 5.92 -16.36 -3.07
C GLU A 111 6.69 -17.68 -3.02
N ARG A 112 6.34 -18.53 -2.07
CA ARG A 112 6.82 -19.91 -1.97
C ARG A 112 5.85 -20.84 -2.68
N ASP A 113 6.35 -21.98 -3.19
CA ASP A 113 5.48 -23.08 -3.61
C ASP A 113 5.12 -23.94 -2.39
N ILE A 114 4.00 -23.63 -1.76
CA ILE A 114 3.55 -24.27 -0.53
C ILE A 114 3.31 -25.79 -0.75
N ASN A 115 2.90 -26.20 -1.95
CA ASN A 115 2.68 -27.61 -2.24
C ASN A 115 4.00 -28.38 -2.25
N VAL A 116 5.04 -27.81 -2.88
CA VAL A 116 6.38 -28.43 -2.89
C VAL A 116 6.98 -28.41 -1.47
N ASP A 117 6.86 -27.30 -0.75
CA ASP A 117 7.32 -27.21 0.64
C ASP A 117 6.66 -28.29 1.53
N THR A 118 5.34 -28.43 1.44
CA THR A 118 4.58 -29.44 2.19
C THR A 118 5.01 -30.87 1.81
N LEU A 119 5.14 -31.15 0.51
CA LEU A 119 5.60 -32.43 0.01
C LEU A 119 7.00 -32.79 0.58
N ILE A 120 7.92 -31.83 0.57
CA ILE A 120 9.28 -32.06 1.11
C ILE A 120 9.21 -32.37 2.61
N VAL A 121 8.42 -31.61 3.38
CA VAL A 121 8.26 -31.83 4.82
C VAL A 121 7.66 -33.20 5.11
N ASP A 122 6.57 -33.56 4.43
CA ASP A 122 5.87 -34.83 4.62
C ASP A 122 6.74 -36.05 4.27
N GLU A 123 7.53 -35.95 3.23
CA GLU A 123 8.46 -37.04 2.87
C GLU A 123 9.69 -37.08 3.80
N ALA A 124 10.19 -35.94 4.26
CA ALA A 124 11.30 -35.86 5.20
C ALA A 124 11.00 -36.50 6.57
N LEU A 125 9.71 -36.58 6.94
CA LEU A 125 9.29 -37.31 8.14
C LEU A 125 9.40 -38.83 8.01
N LYS A 126 9.49 -39.35 6.76
CA LYS A 126 9.48 -40.77 6.44
C LYS A 126 10.87 -41.31 6.02
N ARG A 127 11.83 -40.42 5.81
CA ARG A 127 13.19 -40.72 5.30
C ARG A 127 14.26 -40.13 6.21
N ASN A 128 15.43 -40.77 6.22
CA ASN A 128 16.61 -40.30 6.98
C ASN A 128 17.63 -39.56 6.11
N ASP A 129 17.49 -39.60 4.79
CA ASP A 129 18.37 -38.95 3.80
C ASP A 129 17.82 -37.63 3.31
N ARG A 130 17.52 -36.73 4.25
CA ARG A 130 16.80 -35.46 4.02
C ARG A 130 17.48 -34.56 3.00
N GLU A 131 18.80 -34.53 2.97
CA GLU A 131 19.53 -33.69 2.02
C GLU A 131 19.38 -34.22 0.57
N LEU A 132 19.40 -35.54 0.40
CA LEU A 132 19.18 -36.17 -0.89
C LEU A 132 17.73 -35.93 -1.37
N LEU A 133 16.76 -36.11 -0.47
CA LEU A 133 15.34 -35.80 -0.73
C LEU A 133 15.14 -34.35 -1.17
N LEU A 134 15.76 -33.38 -0.46
CA LEU A 134 15.62 -31.97 -0.79
C LEU A 134 16.16 -31.69 -2.21
N ASN A 135 17.31 -32.21 -2.56
CA ASN A 135 17.88 -32.05 -3.90
C ASN A 135 17.01 -32.69 -4.98
N GLU A 136 16.48 -33.90 -4.73
CA GLU A 136 15.56 -34.60 -5.62
C GLU A 136 14.31 -33.74 -5.87
N LYS A 137 13.61 -33.30 -4.81
CA LYS A 137 12.36 -32.58 -4.93
C LYS A 137 12.52 -31.18 -5.53
N LEU A 138 13.54 -30.45 -5.16
CA LEU A 138 13.78 -29.13 -5.75
C LEU A 138 14.08 -29.20 -7.25
N THR A 139 14.67 -30.29 -7.72
CA THR A 139 14.98 -30.46 -9.15
C THR A 139 13.82 -31.00 -9.98
N THR A 140 12.90 -31.77 -9.37
CA THR A 140 11.81 -32.46 -10.09
C THR A 140 10.46 -31.77 -9.93
N GLU A 141 10.13 -31.22 -8.76
CA GLU A 141 8.82 -30.69 -8.43
C GLU A 141 8.73 -29.17 -8.52
N LEU A 142 9.85 -28.47 -8.18
CA LEU A 142 9.85 -27.02 -8.18
C LEU A 142 9.95 -26.50 -9.62
N ARG A 143 8.98 -25.69 -10.05
CA ARG A 143 9.03 -25.06 -11.38
C ARG A 143 10.24 -24.11 -11.45
N PRO A 144 11.06 -24.16 -12.50
CA PRO A 144 12.26 -23.32 -12.62
C PRO A 144 11.96 -21.82 -12.56
N THR A 145 10.76 -21.40 -12.99
CA THR A 145 10.35 -19.97 -12.99
C THR A 145 10.03 -19.43 -11.59
N LEU A 146 9.85 -20.28 -10.58
CA LEU A 146 9.58 -19.82 -9.22
C LEU A 146 10.76 -19.02 -8.65
N PHE A 147 11.99 -19.35 -9.06
CA PHE A 147 13.17 -18.55 -8.72
C PHE A 147 12.98 -17.07 -9.09
N LEU A 148 12.41 -16.79 -10.26
CA LEU A 148 12.11 -15.42 -10.69
C LEU A 148 11.01 -14.78 -9.83
N ALA A 149 10.01 -15.53 -9.44
CA ALA A 149 8.91 -15.07 -8.61
C ALA A 149 9.33 -14.62 -7.21
N GLN A 150 10.48 -15.07 -6.73
CA GLN A 150 11.02 -14.72 -5.42
C GLN A 150 11.85 -13.42 -5.42
N LEU A 151 12.14 -12.86 -6.58
CA LEU A 151 12.95 -11.65 -6.68
C LEU A 151 12.05 -10.40 -6.63
N SER A 152 12.25 -9.56 -5.63
CA SER A 152 11.46 -8.34 -5.41
C SER A 152 11.48 -7.38 -6.60
N ASN A 153 12.63 -7.24 -7.25
CA ASN A 153 12.82 -6.37 -8.41
C ASN A 153 12.06 -6.85 -9.67
N LEU A 154 11.55 -8.07 -9.69
CA LEU A 154 10.78 -8.56 -10.83
C LEU A 154 9.36 -7.98 -10.89
N LEU A 155 8.83 -7.38 -9.84
CA LEU A 155 7.64 -6.56 -10.00
C LEU A 155 7.91 -5.40 -10.96
N ALA A 156 8.98 -4.65 -10.76
CA ALA A 156 9.42 -3.60 -11.67
C ALA A 156 9.72 -4.16 -13.08
N GLY A 157 10.40 -5.30 -13.17
CA GLY A 157 10.68 -5.98 -14.44
C GLY A 157 9.41 -6.34 -15.21
N ASN A 158 8.41 -6.89 -14.55
CA ASN A 158 7.13 -7.22 -15.16
C ASN A 158 6.34 -5.98 -15.61
N ILE A 159 6.33 -4.91 -14.80
CA ILE A 159 5.75 -3.61 -15.21
C ILE A 159 6.45 -3.09 -16.48
N SER A 160 7.77 -3.14 -16.52
CA SER A 160 8.56 -2.73 -17.70
C SER A 160 8.22 -3.56 -18.94
N ILE A 161 8.05 -4.88 -18.80
CA ILE A 161 7.70 -5.78 -19.91
C ILE A 161 6.29 -5.48 -20.42
N VAL A 162 5.31 -5.33 -19.52
CA VAL A 162 3.89 -5.20 -19.88
C VAL A 162 3.56 -3.76 -20.31
N HIS A 163 3.96 -2.76 -19.51
CA HIS A 163 3.54 -1.37 -19.67
C HIS A 163 4.62 -0.46 -20.24
N LYS A 164 5.81 -0.99 -20.57
CA LYS A 164 6.90 -0.25 -21.21
C LYS A 164 7.47 0.93 -20.39
N VAL A 165 7.27 0.93 -19.08
CA VAL A 165 7.93 1.88 -18.20
C VAL A 165 9.39 1.46 -18.05
N THR A 166 10.30 2.18 -18.70
CA THR A 166 11.71 1.78 -18.85
C THR A 166 12.71 2.88 -18.51
N GLY A 167 12.28 3.95 -17.88
CA GLY A 167 13.16 4.96 -17.30
C GLY A 167 13.98 4.41 -16.12
N SER A 168 14.52 5.29 -15.29
CA SER A 168 15.28 4.86 -14.11
C SER A 168 14.42 4.00 -13.20
N SER A 169 14.91 2.82 -12.81
CA SER A 169 14.16 1.89 -11.99
C SER A 169 14.83 1.65 -10.64
N ARG A 170 14.04 1.72 -9.55
CA ARG A 170 14.47 1.40 -8.19
C ARG A 170 13.44 0.51 -7.50
N THR A 171 13.91 -0.48 -6.77
CA THR A 171 13.06 -1.33 -5.94
C THR A 171 13.51 -1.22 -4.49
N PHE A 172 12.58 -0.88 -3.61
CA PHE A 172 12.79 -0.86 -2.18
C PHE A 172 12.19 -2.11 -1.55
N MET A 173 12.92 -2.69 -0.59
CA MET A 173 12.47 -3.77 0.27
C MET A 173 12.51 -3.32 1.73
N GLY A 174 11.65 -3.86 2.56
CA GLY A 174 11.66 -3.58 3.99
C GLY A 174 10.29 -3.23 4.55
N GLU A 175 9.30 -4.03 4.20
CA GLU A 175 7.95 -3.94 4.75
C GLU A 175 7.33 -2.54 4.49
N GLU A 176 6.63 -1.96 5.46
CA GLU A 176 5.97 -0.65 5.32
C GLU A 176 6.97 0.48 4.96
N ALA A 177 8.20 0.37 5.48
CA ALA A 177 9.25 1.34 5.17
C ALA A 177 9.65 1.36 3.68
N ALA A 178 9.41 0.28 2.94
CA ALA A 178 9.66 0.23 1.51
C ALA A 178 8.73 1.18 0.74
N GLY A 179 7.42 1.18 1.08
CA GLY A 179 6.44 2.10 0.49
C GLY A 179 6.75 3.56 0.78
N ILE A 180 7.13 3.86 2.03
CA ILE A 180 7.53 5.21 2.45
C ILE A 180 8.74 5.68 1.63
N SER A 181 9.81 4.87 1.58
CA SER A 181 11.05 5.22 0.86
C SER A 181 10.84 5.34 -0.65
N ALA A 182 9.94 4.55 -1.23
CA ALA A 182 9.61 4.64 -2.65
C ALA A 182 8.97 5.99 -2.98
N VAL A 183 7.95 6.39 -2.20
CA VAL A 183 7.26 7.68 -2.40
C VAL A 183 8.20 8.86 -2.12
N GLU A 184 8.94 8.82 -1.00
CA GLU A 184 9.92 9.84 -0.64
C GLU A 184 10.96 10.05 -1.74
N THR A 185 11.48 8.95 -2.31
CA THR A 185 12.43 9.01 -3.42
C THR A 185 11.81 9.64 -4.67
N ALA A 186 10.59 9.24 -5.05
CA ALA A 186 9.88 9.82 -6.19
C ALA A 186 9.64 11.32 -5.98
N PHE A 187 9.14 11.68 -4.80
CA PHE A 187 8.88 13.08 -4.42
C PHE A 187 10.11 13.96 -4.56
N TYR A 188 11.24 13.58 -3.96
CA TYR A 188 12.44 14.41 -4.01
C TYR A 188 13.08 14.46 -5.39
N ARG A 189 13.04 13.40 -6.18
CA ARG A 189 13.54 13.42 -7.56
C ARG A 189 12.75 14.39 -8.46
N ILE A 190 11.43 14.44 -8.29
CA ILE A 190 10.58 15.38 -9.02
C ILE A 190 10.78 16.80 -8.47
N LYS A 191 10.80 16.97 -7.16
CA LYS A 191 10.96 18.27 -6.51
C LYS A 191 12.30 18.93 -6.84
N SER A 192 13.39 18.15 -6.98
CA SER A 192 14.72 18.60 -7.38
C SER A 192 14.84 18.88 -8.90
N GLY A 193 13.87 18.41 -9.70
CA GLY A 193 13.91 18.51 -11.15
C GLY A 193 14.76 17.43 -11.85
N GLU A 194 15.18 16.38 -11.13
CA GLU A 194 15.87 15.22 -11.70
C GLU A 194 14.93 14.33 -12.53
N SER A 195 13.65 14.34 -12.19
CA SER A 195 12.60 13.61 -12.91
C SER A 195 11.42 14.54 -13.17
N SER A 196 10.76 14.41 -14.32
CA SER A 196 9.52 15.11 -14.62
C SER A 196 8.29 14.33 -14.18
N HIS A 197 8.37 13.00 -14.20
CA HIS A 197 7.26 12.09 -13.88
C HIS A 197 7.77 10.72 -13.42
N ALA A 198 7.04 10.07 -12.57
CA ALA A 198 7.39 8.77 -11.98
C ALA A 198 6.14 7.92 -11.72
N LEU A 199 6.26 6.62 -11.98
CA LEU A 199 5.33 5.60 -11.50
C LEU A 199 5.85 5.06 -10.17
N VAL A 200 5.08 5.23 -9.10
CA VAL A 200 5.47 4.78 -7.76
C VAL A 200 4.36 3.96 -7.12
N GLY A 201 4.70 2.85 -6.51
CA GLY A 201 3.70 2.02 -5.85
C GLY A 201 4.23 0.69 -5.36
N GLY A 202 3.30 -0.17 -4.98
CA GLY A 202 3.60 -1.51 -4.51
C GLY A 202 2.39 -2.44 -4.60
N ALA A 203 2.62 -3.70 -4.25
CA ALA A 203 1.57 -4.70 -4.16
C ALA A 203 1.89 -5.73 -3.09
N PHE A 204 0.85 -6.23 -2.45
CA PHE A 204 0.92 -7.26 -1.43
C PHE A 204 -0.23 -8.26 -1.62
N ALA A 205 0.07 -9.56 -1.47
CA ALA A 205 -0.92 -10.64 -1.47
C ALA A 205 -1.01 -11.25 -0.07
N ALA A 206 -2.12 -11.03 0.62
CA ALA A 206 -2.35 -11.50 1.98
C ALA A 206 -2.82 -12.97 2.05
N GLU A 207 -3.45 -13.48 0.99
CA GLU A 207 -4.05 -14.81 0.92
C GLU A 207 -2.99 -15.89 0.69
N ARG A 208 -1.92 -15.85 1.47
CA ARG A 208 -0.74 -16.72 1.38
C ARG A 208 -0.45 -17.36 2.74
N PRO A 209 -0.47 -18.69 2.84
CA PRO A 209 -0.17 -19.39 4.09
C PRO A 209 1.21 -19.05 4.68
N ASP A 210 2.23 -18.87 3.83
CA ASP A 210 3.58 -18.50 4.27
C ASP A 210 3.64 -17.11 4.92
N MET A 211 2.91 -16.12 4.39
CA MET A 211 2.82 -14.79 4.98
C MET A 211 2.02 -14.77 6.27
N ILE A 212 0.93 -15.53 6.33
CA ILE A 212 0.13 -15.69 7.55
C ILE A 212 0.98 -16.33 8.66
N LEU A 213 1.73 -17.39 8.34
CA LEU A 213 2.64 -18.03 9.29
C LEU A 213 3.76 -17.11 9.74
N LEU A 214 4.32 -16.30 8.84
CA LEU A 214 5.35 -15.34 9.19
C LEU A 214 4.80 -14.27 10.15
N THR A 215 3.63 -13.71 9.86
CA THR A 215 2.96 -12.72 10.68
C THR A 215 2.57 -13.30 12.05
N GLU A 216 2.13 -14.55 12.08
CA GLU A 216 1.84 -15.27 13.32
C GLU A 216 3.11 -15.58 14.14
N ALA A 217 4.20 -15.97 13.48
CA ALA A 217 5.48 -16.28 14.15
C ALA A 217 6.05 -15.11 14.95
N ILE A 218 5.77 -13.87 14.52
CA ILE A 218 6.13 -12.66 15.27
C ILE A 218 5.04 -12.18 16.21
N GLY A 219 3.95 -12.95 16.37
CA GLY A 219 2.84 -12.63 17.25
C GLY A 219 1.98 -11.43 16.82
N ALA A 220 2.04 -11.04 15.55
CA ALA A 220 1.35 -9.84 15.07
C ALA A 220 -0.09 -10.11 14.59
N HIS A 221 -0.41 -11.33 14.13
CA HIS A 221 -1.70 -11.62 13.51
C HIS A 221 -2.86 -11.63 14.51
N ALA A 222 -4.02 -11.09 14.12
CA ALA A 222 -5.28 -11.28 14.82
C ALA A 222 -5.79 -12.72 14.64
N ARG A 223 -6.53 -13.23 15.63
CA ARG A 223 -7.13 -14.57 15.62
C ARG A 223 -8.62 -14.49 15.90
N GLY A 224 -9.38 -15.42 15.34
CA GLY A 224 -10.82 -15.51 15.56
C GLY A 224 -11.62 -14.61 14.61
N ASP A 225 -12.73 -14.04 15.10
CA ASP A 225 -13.60 -13.20 14.28
C ASP A 225 -12.97 -11.84 13.97
N TRP A 226 -13.42 -11.23 12.86
CA TRP A 226 -13.02 -9.87 12.55
C TRP A 226 -13.55 -8.87 13.57
N VAL A 227 -12.66 -7.97 14.03
CA VAL A 227 -12.98 -6.87 14.93
C VAL A 227 -12.51 -5.56 14.31
N PRO A 228 -13.26 -4.45 14.43
CA PRO A 228 -12.84 -3.13 13.95
C PRO A 228 -11.45 -2.75 14.48
N LEU A 229 -10.68 -2.04 13.66
CA LEU A 229 -9.25 -1.78 13.91
C LEU A 229 -8.96 -1.23 15.30
N TRP A 230 -9.70 -0.23 15.73
CA TRP A 230 -9.49 0.44 17.03
C TRP A 230 -10.09 -0.30 18.21
N SER A 231 -10.91 -1.33 17.95
CA SER A 231 -11.57 -2.15 18.99
C SER A 231 -10.81 -3.45 19.30
N ARG A 232 -9.76 -3.78 18.57
CA ARG A 232 -8.98 -5.02 18.75
C ARG A 232 -8.29 -5.03 20.11
N ARG A 233 -8.22 -6.21 20.75
CA ARG A 233 -7.70 -6.40 22.10
C ARG A 233 -6.63 -7.49 22.11
N PRO A 234 -5.73 -7.51 23.11
CA PRO A 234 -4.74 -8.58 23.26
C PRO A 234 -5.33 -10.00 23.32
N SER A 235 -6.60 -10.15 23.74
CA SER A 235 -7.34 -11.43 23.70
C SER A 235 -7.57 -11.95 22.27
N ASP A 236 -7.54 -11.07 21.26
CA ASP A 236 -7.86 -11.37 19.87
C ASP A 236 -6.57 -11.68 19.05
N GLY A 237 -5.45 -11.96 19.72
CA GLY A 237 -4.14 -12.20 19.13
C GLY A 237 -3.32 -10.91 18.98
N GLY A 238 -2.44 -10.82 17.98
CA GLY A 238 -1.55 -9.67 17.78
C GLY A 238 -2.25 -8.40 17.27
N GLY A 239 -3.43 -8.54 16.70
CA GLY A 239 -4.28 -7.42 16.25
C GLY A 239 -4.17 -7.05 14.78
N MET A 240 -3.13 -7.45 14.07
CA MET A 240 -3.00 -7.21 12.62
C MET A 240 -3.92 -8.16 11.83
N ILE A 241 -4.69 -7.60 10.90
CA ILE A 241 -5.41 -8.37 9.87
C ILE A 241 -4.88 -7.89 8.54
N THR A 242 -4.20 -8.77 7.80
CA THR A 242 -3.60 -8.43 6.51
C THR A 242 -4.64 -8.36 5.40
N GLY A 243 -4.34 -7.61 4.34
CA GLY A 243 -5.20 -7.48 3.16
C GLY A 243 -4.41 -7.48 1.87
N SER A 244 -4.96 -8.13 0.84
CA SER A 244 -4.38 -8.11 -0.51
C SER A 244 -4.68 -6.76 -1.17
N ALA A 245 -3.64 -6.10 -1.70
CA ALA A 245 -3.79 -4.82 -2.39
C ALA A 245 -2.70 -4.55 -3.41
N GLY A 246 -3.01 -3.70 -4.39
CA GLY A 246 -2.07 -3.00 -5.24
C GLY A 246 -2.42 -1.51 -5.27
N ALA A 247 -1.42 -0.66 -5.10
CA ALA A 247 -1.60 0.78 -5.20
C ALA A 247 -0.40 1.41 -5.89
N PHE A 248 -0.66 2.00 -7.06
CA PHE A 248 0.31 2.74 -7.85
C PHE A 248 -0.20 4.14 -8.14
N LEU A 249 0.71 5.09 -8.12
CA LEU A 249 0.47 6.50 -8.39
C LEU A 249 1.38 6.95 -9.53
N VAL A 250 0.86 7.78 -10.42
CA VAL A 250 1.69 8.59 -11.29
C VAL A 250 1.88 9.95 -10.63
N LEU A 251 3.13 10.26 -10.32
CA LEU A 251 3.56 11.55 -9.79
C LEU A 251 4.21 12.36 -10.90
N GLU A 252 3.89 13.64 -10.96
CA GLU A 252 4.47 14.55 -11.94
C GLU A 252 4.92 15.86 -11.29
N SER A 253 5.89 16.54 -11.93
CA SER A 253 6.07 17.96 -11.64
C SER A 253 4.85 18.72 -12.16
N ARG A 254 4.40 19.73 -11.44
CA ARG A 254 3.28 20.59 -11.88
C ARG A 254 3.46 21.07 -13.30
N LYS A 255 4.66 21.55 -13.64
CA LYS A 255 4.98 22.00 -15.00
C LYS A 255 4.71 20.95 -16.06
N HIS A 256 5.05 19.68 -15.79
CA HIS A 256 4.85 18.58 -16.73
C HIS A 256 3.36 18.25 -16.85
N ALA A 257 2.65 18.15 -15.73
CA ALA A 257 1.22 17.88 -15.68
C ALA A 257 0.40 18.95 -16.43
N GLU A 258 0.65 20.23 -16.14
CA GLU A 258 -0.02 21.37 -16.80
C GLU A 258 0.28 21.45 -18.29
N ALA A 259 1.52 21.17 -18.72
CA ALA A 259 1.90 21.21 -20.14
C ALA A 259 1.14 20.21 -21.01
N ARG A 260 0.69 19.09 -20.43
CA ARG A 260 -0.11 18.07 -21.13
C ARG A 260 -1.61 18.12 -20.77
N GLY A 261 -2.03 19.08 -19.93
CA GLY A 261 -3.43 19.22 -19.51
C GLY A 261 -3.93 18.07 -18.63
N ALA A 262 -3.05 17.48 -17.80
CA ALA A 262 -3.42 16.37 -16.92
C ALA A 262 -4.39 16.81 -15.84
N HIS A 263 -5.28 15.90 -15.43
CA HIS A 263 -6.02 16.06 -14.18
C HIS A 263 -5.07 15.93 -12.99
N ILE A 264 -5.18 16.84 -12.03
CA ILE A 264 -4.41 16.83 -10.79
C ILE A 264 -5.35 16.46 -9.64
N TYR A 265 -5.18 15.27 -9.07
CA TYR A 265 -5.97 14.79 -7.92
C TYR A 265 -5.61 15.52 -6.62
N ALA A 266 -4.33 15.74 -6.40
CA ALA A 266 -3.82 16.43 -5.22
C ALA A 266 -2.38 16.89 -5.44
N VAL A 267 -1.96 17.86 -4.65
CA VAL A 267 -0.57 18.25 -4.47
C VAL A 267 0.00 17.50 -3.28
N ILE A 268 1.21 16.96 -3.40
CA ILE A 268 1.95 16.42 -2.26
C ILE A 268 2.81 17.56 -1.71
N ASP A 269 2.43 18.07 -0.56
CA ASP A 269 3.12 19.21 0.07
C ASP A 269 4.39 18.76 0.80
N ALA A 270 4.33 17.59 1.44
CA ALA A 270 5.46 16.99 2.16
C ALA A 270 5.38 15.46 2.17
N VAL A 271 6.55 14.82 2.15
CA VAL A 271 6.73 13.40 2.44
C VAL A 271 7.94 13.27 3.34
N GLU A 272 7.77 12.63 4.48
CA GLU A 272 8.82 12.44 5.49
C GLU A 272 8.81 10.98 5.98
N GLY A 273 9.98 10.38 6.07
CA GLY A 273 10.16 9.02 6.58
C GLY A 273 11.23 8.92 7.67
N ASP A 274 11.09 7.94 8.56
CA ASP A 274 12.09 7.60 9.59
C ASP A 274 12.12 6.09 9.85
N ARG A 275 13.23 5.60 10.38
CA ARG A 275 13.48 4.18 10.74
C ARG A 275 14.21 4.06 12.06
N GLY A 276 13.68 4.66 13.12
CA GLY A 276 14.28 4.59 14.45
C GLY A 276 13.95 3.29 15.21
N ASN A 277 14.59 3.11 16.36
CA ASN A 277 14.24 2.03 17.28
C ASN A 277 12.89 2.27 17.98
N ARG A 278 12.33 1.23 18.57
CA ARG A 278 11.03 1.25 19.27
C ARG A 278 11.16 1.35 20.79
N ASN A 279 12.31 1.79 21.31
CA ASN A 279 12.45 2.05 22.76
C ASN A 279 11.40 3.06 23.22
N ALA A 280 11.07 3.00 24.51
CA ALA A 280 10.02 3.81 25.11
C ALA A 280 10.20 5.32 24.78
N GLY A 281 9.13 5.95 24.30
CA GLY A 281 9.08 7.36 23.92
C GLY A 281 9.69 7.71 22.54
N ASN A 282 10.48 6.83 21.91
CA ASN A 282 11.16 7.17 20.65
C ASN A 282 10.23 7.20 19.45
N LEU A 283 9.17 6.38 19.43
CA LEU A 283 8.18 6.40 18.38
C LEU A 283 7.41 7.71 18.36
N GLU A 284 6.95 8.12 19.53
CA GLU A 284 6.15 9.33 19.72
C GLU A 284 6.92 10.57 19.28
N VAL A 285 8.15 10.76 19.75
CA VAL A 285 9.02 11.87 19.35
C VAL A 285 9.27 11.92 17.83
N ARG A 286 9.42 10.76 17.19
CA ARG A 286 9.58 10.72 15.72
C ARG A 286 8.30 11.09 15.01
N LEU A 287 7.17 10.52 15.42
CA LEU A 287 5.87 10.85 14.81
C LEU A 287 5.53 12.34 14.97
N GLU A 288 5.78 12.94 16.14
CA GLU A 288 5.64 14.38 16.37
C GLU A 288 6.44 15.18 15.34
N ARG A 289 7.71 14.83 15.15
CA ARG A 289 8.58 15.51 14.17
C ARG A 289 8.06 15.34 12.74
N LEU A 290 7.65 14.12 12.36
CA LEU A 290 7.13 13.83 11.03
C LEU A 290 5.79 14.52 10.75
N LEU A 291 4.98 14.78 11.79
CA LEU A 291 3.70 15.47 11.68
C LEU A 291 3.84 17.00 11.62
N ALA A 292 5.04 17.56 11.82
CA ALA A 292 5.24 19.01 11.82
C ALA A 292 4.67 19.73 10.58
N PRO A 293 4.77 19.19 9.33
CA PRO A 293 4.16 19.82 8.16
C PRO A 293 2.62 19.87 8.18
N ALA A 294 1.97 19.03 8.99
CA ALA A 294 0.52 18.95 9.10
C ALA A 294 -0.05 19.90 10.17
N VAL A 295 0.79 20.47 11.00
CA VAL A 295 0.36 21.38 12.07
C VAL A 295 -0.21 22.67 11.47
N GLY A 296 -1.43 23.03 11.90
CA GLY A 296 -2.13 24.23 11.41
C GLY A 296 -3.06 24.02 10.22
N LEU A 297 -3.20 22.79 9.74
CA LEU A 297 -4.26 22.45 8.76
C LEU A 297 -5.64 22.66 9.38
N ALA A 298 -6.61 23.07 8.56
CA ALA A 298 -7.99 23.30 9.00
C ALA A 298 -8.66 21.97 9.39
N ALA A 299 -8.91 21.75 10.67
CA ALA A 299 -9.40 20.47 11.21
C ALA A 299 -10.74 20.03 10.60
N GLU A 300 -11.64 20.97 10.29
CA GLU A 300 -12.95 20.65 9.71
C GLU A 300 -12.89 20.02 8.31
N SER A 301 -11.85 20.35 7.52
CA SER A 301 -11.67 19.91 6.13
C SER A 301 -10.40 19.09 5.90
N THR A 302 -9.76 18.62 6.97
CA THR A 302 -8.61 17.71 6.92
C THR A 302 -9.03 16.32 7.36
N ALA A 303 -8.58 15.30 6.64
CA ALA A 303 -8.70 13.90 7.05
C ALA A 303 -7.32 13.29 7.28
N VAL A 304 -7.13 12.55 8.37
CA VAL A 304 -5.96 11.67 8.56
C VAL A 304 -6.31 10.27 8.06
N PHE A 305 -5.59 9.78 7.06
CA PHE A 305 -5.61 8.39 6.65
C PHE A 305 -4.51 7.63 7.37
N SER A 306 -4.86 7.02 8.49
CA SER A 306 -3.93 6.24 9.30
C SER A 306 -3.77 4.84 8.73
N GLY A 307 -2.54 4.50 8.36
CA GLY A 307 -2.11 3.15 7.97
C GLY A 307 -1.79 2.26 9.17
N SER A 308 -2.44 2.48 10.32
CA SER A 308 -2.24 1.70 11.52
C SER A 308 -2.33 0.21 11.27
N THR A 309 -1.39 -0.55 11.84
CA THR A 309 -1.32 -2.01 11.69
C THR A 309 -2.45 -2.76 12.40
N GLY A 310 -3.09 -2.11 13.38
CA GLY A 310 -4.05 -2.76 14.28
C GLY A 310 -3.41 -3.53 15.44
N MET A 311 -2.07 -3.57 15.52
CA MET A 311 -1.38 -4.11 16.69
C MET A 311 -1.60 -3.17 17.90
N HIS A 312 -2.08 -3.72 19.00
CA HIS A 312 -2.68 -2.96 20.10
C HIS A 312 -1.86 -1.79 20.63
N ASP A 313 -0.63 -2.05 21.11
CA ASP A 313 0.24 -1.02 21.66
C ASP A 313 0.59 0.02 20.61
N LEU A 314 0.93 -0.44 19.42
CA LEU A 314 1.37 0.40 18.33
C LEU A 314 0.26 1.30 17.81
N ALA A 315 -0.94 0.74 17.61
CA ALA A 315 -2.12 1.49 17.17
C ALA A 315 -2.55 2.53 18.21
N ALA A 316 -2.53 2.18 19.50
CA ALA A 316 -2.85 3.12 20.57
C ALA A 316 -1.86 4.27 20.66
N ARG A 317 -0.57 4.01 20.51
CA ARG A 317 0.51 5.02 20.55
C ARG A 317 0.42 5.96 19.35
N GLU A 318 0.26 5.42 18.13
CA GLU A 318 0.05 6.24 16.94
C GLU A 318 -1.17 7.15 17.11
N ARG A 319 -2.29 6.57 17.53
CA ARG A 319 -3.53 7.33 17.72
C ARG A 319 -3.40 8.45 18.74
N ALA A 320 -2.75 8.19 19.88
CA ALA A 320 -2.52 9.20 20.92
C ALA A 320 -1.69 10.40 20.39
N VAL A 321 -0.67 10.13 19.57
CA VAL A 321 0.13 11.19 18.94
C VAL A 321 -0.72 11.99 17.95
N LEU A 322 -1.51 11.32 17.10
CA LEU A 322 -2.39 11.99 16.14
C LEU A 322 -3.43 12.89 16.82
N GLU A 323 -4.11 12.39 17.87
CA GLU A 323 -5.10 13.16 18.62
C GLU A 323 -4.48 14.37 19.36
N HIS A 324 -3.23 14.23 19.81
CA HIS A 324 -2.51 15.31 20.48
C HIS A 324 -2.06 16.42 19.53
N HIS A 325 -1.47 16.05 18.37
CA HIS A 325 -0.88 17.01 17.44
C HIS A 325 -1.86 17.56 16.41
N LEU A 326 -2.91 16.81 16.10
CA LEU A 326 -3.96 17.18 15.16
C LEU A 326 -5.33 17.12 15.84
N PRO A 327 -5.58 17.95 16.86
CA PRO A 327 -6.83 17.92 17.61
C PRO A 327 -8.00 18.24 16.68
N ASP A 328 -9.13 17.55 16.91
CA ASP A 328 -10.37 17.71 16.16
C ASP A 328 -10.32 17.29 14.67
N VAL A 329 -9.19 16.78 14.17
CA VAL A 329 -9.10 16.22 12.82
C VAL A 329 -9.72 14.83 12.77
N ALA A 330 -10.45 14.53 11.71
CA ALA A 330 -11.05 13.22 11.52
C ALA A 330 -10.00 12.18 11.15
N ILE A 331 -9.78 11.18 12.01
CA ILE A 331 -8.87 10.06 11.76
C ILE A 331 -9.64 8.92 11.11
N ARG A 332 -9.04 8.26 10.12
CA ARG A 332 -9.56 7.12 9.36
C ARG A 332 -8.54 6.00 9.34
N GLY A 333 -8.76 4.96 10.13
CA GLY A 333 -7.95 3.75 10.13
C GLY A 333 -8.30 2.84 8.94
N PHE A 334 -7.75 3.13 7.77
CA PHE A 334 -8.17 2.45 6.54
C PHE A 334 -7.86 0.95 6.52
N GLY A 335 -6.86 0.49 7.28
CA GLY A 335 -6.63 -0.94 7.47
C GLY A 335 -7.80 -1.71 8.10
N GLY A 336 -8.77 -1.02 8.70
CA GLY A 336 -10.02 -1.63 9.16
C GLY A 336 -10.94 -2.11 8.04
N VAL A 337 -10.87 -1.51 6.86
CA VAL A 337 -11.72 -1.84 5.70
C VAL A 337 -10.96 -2.45 4.53
N THR A 338 -9.63 -2.27 4.45
CA THR A 338 -8.78 -2.83 3.38
C THR A 338 -7.84 -3.93 3.85
N GLY A 339 -7.68 -4.10 5.16
CA GLY A 339 -6.60 -4.85 5.77
C GLY A 339 -5.28 -4.07 5.78
N HIS A 340 -4.30 -4.59 6.51
CA HIS A 340 -2.94 -4.07 6.50
C HIS A 340 -2.16 -4.66 5.31
N THR A 341 -1.60 -3.82 4.47
CA THR A 341 -1.09 -4.20 3.14
C THR A 341 0.43 -4.09 3.03
N ILE A 342 1.12 -4.12 4.16
CA ILE A 342 2.58 -4.13 4.35
C ILE A 342 3.27 -3.09 3.44
N GLU A 343 3.99 -3.52 2.38
CA GLU A 343 4.76 -2.63 1.49
C GLU A 343 3.88 -1.63 0.74
N THR A 344 2.61 -1.95 0.57
CA THR A 344 1.64 -1.13 -0.18
C THR A 344 0.93 -0.11 0.72
N GLN A 345 1.06 -0.24 2.04
CA GLN A 345 0.26 0.52 3.01
C GLN A 345 0.34 2.04 2.80
N PHE A 346 1.53 2.58 2.61
CA PHE A 346 1.72 4.01 2.44
C PHE A 346 1.18 4.52 1.10
N THR A 347 1.44 3.81 0.01
CA THR A 347 0.93 4.18 -1.32
C THR A 347 -0.59 4.04 -1.43
N LEU A 348 -1.17 3.04 -0.75
CA LEU A 348 -2.61 2.88 -0.62
C LEU A 348 -3.24 4.05 0.13
N GLY A 349 -2.64 4.46 1.26
CA GLY A 349 -3.08 5.63 2.01
C GLY A 349 -3.06 6.91 1.16
N LEU A 350 -2.00 7.12 0.38
CA LEU A 350 -1.88 8.26 -0.55
C LEU A 350 -2.94 8.23 -1.65
N ALA A 351 -3.23 7.07 -2.23
CA ALA A 351 -4.27 6.92 -3.23
C ALA A 351 -5.64 7.30 -2.67
N LEU A 352 -6.00 6.78 -1.50
CA LEU A 352 -7.26 7.10 -0.82
C LEU A 352 -7.35 8.59 -0.45
N ALA A 353 -6.26 9.16 0.07
CA ALA A 353 -6.18 10.57 0.43
C ALA A 353 -6.35 11.49 -0.79
N ALA A 354 -5.69 11.18 -1.90
CA ALA A 354 -5.80 11.95 -3.13
C ALA A 354 -7.23 11.94 -3.69
N LEU A 355 -7.88 10.76 -3.73
CA LEU A 355 -9.29 10.65 -4.15
C LEU A 355 -10.24 11.41 -3.22
N ALA A 356 -9.98 11.40 -1.90
CA ALA A 356 -10.80 12.15 -0.95
C ALA A 356 -10.68 13.67 -1.13
N VAL A 357 -9.47 14.17 -1.37
CA VAL A 357 -9.17 15.60 -1.57
C VAL A 357 -9.74 16.08 -2.89
N ASP A 358 -9.54 15.36 -3.99
CA ASP A 358 -10.09 15.68 -5.32
C ASP A 358 -11.61 15.77 -5.29
N GLY A 359 -12.26 14.74 -4.75
CA GLY A 359 -13.73 14.68 -4.62
C GLY A 359 -14.31 15.57 -3.53
N LYS A 360 -13.48 16.27 -2.74
CA LYS A 360 -13.90 16.98 -1.53
C LYS A 360 -14.82 16.14 -0.65
N ALA A 361 -14.44 14.87 -0.47
CA ALA A 361 -15.27 13.87 0.17
C ALA A 361 -15.41 14.14 1.69
N LYS A 362 -16.63 14.00 2.21
CA LYS A 362 -16.85 13.82 3.65
C LYS A 362 -16.65 12.35 3.98
N VAL A 363 -15.40 11.92 4.11
CA VAL A 363 -15.06 10.52 4.33
C VAL A 363 -15.75 9.99 5.58
N PRO A 364 -16.59 8.92 5.46
CA PRO A 364 -17.30 8.37 6.60
C PRO A 364 -16.32 7.76 7.60
N PRO A 365 -16.70 7.64 8.88
CA PRO A 365 -15.95 6.81 9.81
C PRO A 365 -15.84 5.36 9.31
N PHE A 366 -14.64 4.79 9.33
CA PHE A 366 -14.43 3.36 9.06
C PHE A 366 -14.67 2.50 10.31
N ASP A 367 -14.63 3.14 11.47
CA ASP A 367 -15.04 2.59 12.76
C ASP A 367 -15.90 3.63 13.49
N ALA A 368 -17.24 3.51 13.38
CA ALA A 368 -18.17 4.49 13.93
C ALA A 368 -18.12 4.63 15.46
N ALA A 369 -17.57 3.64 16.17
CA ALA A 369 -17.41 3.69 17.62
C ALA A 369 -16.22 4.56 18.05
N HIS A 370 -15.23 4.73 17.18
CA HIS A 370 -13.95 5.35 17.54
C HIS A 370 -13.55 6.54 16.66
N GLU A 371 -14.19 6.73 15.52
CA GLU A 371 -13.82 7.78 14.57
C GLU A 371 -14.90 8.86 14.48
N ALA A 372 -14.51 10.11 14.68
CA ALA A 372 -15.42 11.24 14.58
C ALA A 372 -15.81 11.53 13.11
N PRO A 373 -17.06 11.97 12.82
CA PRO A 373 -17.46 12.38 11.48
C PRO A 373 -16.72 13.64 11.04
N MET A 374 -16.42 13.76 9.74
CA MET A 374 -15.90 14.99 9.15
C MET A 374 -16.96 16.09 9.14
N ARG A 375 -16.55 17.33 9.44
CA ARG A 375 -17.44 18.51 9.45
C ARG A 375 -17.63 19.09 8.04
N ALA A 376 -16.56 19.11 7.24
CA ALA A 376 -16.57 19.59 5.85
C ALA A 376 -15.97 18.55 4.90
N GLY A 377 -16.06 18.77 3.60
CA GLY A 377 -15.39 17.96 2.60
C GLY A 377 -13.86 18.15 2.68
N ALA A 378 -13.09 17.08 2.39
CA ALA A 378 -11.65 17.12 2.47
C ALA A 378 -11.03 18.09 1.47
N THR A 379 -10.25 19.05 1.94
CA THR A 379 -9.41 19.93 1.12
C THR A 379 -7.92 19.70 1.41
N ALA A 380 -7.63 18.96 2.47
CA ALA A 380 -6.31 18.46 2.82
C ALA A 380 -6.40 17.08 3.42
N ALA A 381 -5.31 16.33 3.34
CA ALA A 381 -5.20 15.03 3.97
C ALA A 381 -3.80 14.82 4.54
N VAL A 382 -3.73 14.05 5.61
CA VAL A 382 -2.48 13.55 6.19
C VAL A 382 -2.51 12.04 6.08
N VAL A 383 -1.47 11.45 5.52
CA VAL A 383 -1.31 9.99 5.48
C VAL A 383 -0.24 9.60 6.47
N THR A 384 -0.53 8.64 7.34
CA THR A 384 0.47 8.07 8.24
C THR A 384 0.64 6.57 7.97
N THR A 385 1.84 6.07 8.20
CA THR A 385 2.11 4.64 8.30
C THR A 385 3.13 4.42 9.40
N VAL A 386 2.78 3.56 10.33
CA VAL A 386 3.67 3.10 11.41
C VAL A 386 3.86 1.61 11.21
N GLY A 387 5.03 1.22 10.70
CA GLY A 387 5.33 -0.18 10.39
C GLY A 387 5.30 -1.06 11.63
N HIS A 388 4.95 -2.32 11.46
CA HIS A 388 4.75 -3.25 12.58
C HIS A 388 6.03 -3.52 13.39
N GLN A 389 7.19 -3.45 12.79
CA GLN A 389 8.48 -3.55 13.49
C GLN A 389 9.22 -2.22 13.54
N ARG A 390 9.27 -1.50 12.42
CA ARG A 390 9.96 -0.21 12.26
C ARG A 390 9.52 0.47 10.97
N GLY A 391 9.89 1.72 10.83
CA GLY A 391 9.54 2.54 9.68
C GLY A 391 8.27 3.34 9.98
N GLU A 392 8.42 4.64 10.05
CA GLU A 392 7.36 5.63 10.20
C GLU A 392 7.37 6.53 8.97
N GLY A 393 6.21 6.84 8.44
CA GLY A 393 6.07 7.77 7.33
C GLY A 393 4.86 8.67 7.48
N VAL A 394 5.01 9.90 7.04
CA VAL A 394 3.95 10.90 6.97
C VAL A 394 3.99 11.57 5.61
N ALA A 395 2.82 11.77 5.01
CA ALA A 395 2.67 12.66 3.86
C ALA A 395 1.53 13.64 4.11
N VAL A 396 1.67 14.84 3.57
CA VAL A 396 0.64 15.88 3.59
C VAL A 396 0.23 16.19 2.17
N LEU A 397 -1.08 16.17 1.91
CA LEU A 397 -1.68 16.45 0.61
C LEU A 397 -2.66 17.61 0.74
N SER A 398 -2.73 18.44 -0.31
CA SER A 398 -3.73 19.49 -0.45
C SER A 398 -4.41 19.47 -1.81
N ALA A 399 -5.60 20.05 -1.89
CA ALA A 399 -6.30 20.25 -3.14
C ALA A 399 -5.51 21.20 -4.06
N ASP A 400 -5.58 20.95 -5.37
CA ASP A 400 -5.07 21.89 -6.38
C ASP A 400 -6.04 23.07 -6.50
N ALA A 401 -5.74 24.18 -5.79
CA ALA A 401 -6.57 25.38 -5.69
C ALA A 401 -6.23 26.42 -6.77
#